data_4f01f9b25478b571e29b822799c3a537
#
_entry.id   4f01f9b25478b571e29b822799c3a537
#
_cell.length_a   1.000
_cell.length_b   1.000
_cell.length_c   1.000
_cell.angle_alpha   90.00
_cell.angle_beta   90.00
_cell.angle_gamma   90.00
#
_symmetry.space_group_name_H-M   'P 1'
#
loop_
_entity.id
_entity.type
_entity.pdbx_description
1 polymer ?
#
loop_
_entity_poly.entity_id
_entity_poly.type
_entity_poly.pdbx_seq_one_letter_code
_entity_poly.pdbx_strand_id
1 'polypeptide(L)'
;MDVRQAVRERRSIRKFKPDQVPENLVREILDEARWAPSWGNTQPWELYVVTGEALKEFKIANCGKLDEGVPSVPDIKMPESWPERLKKRYSAVGRSTLAALGIAREDTNGRTEQTRTMFRLFDAPCLIAACIDKRSSSIEYALLNLGLITQTLCLLAHDRGLGTCIMACAVCFPSALRNLLPDAENKLLAAGIALGYPDRNAPINNFARERAPLEESVIWVK
;
A
#
# COMPACT_ATOMS: atom_id res chain seq x y z
N MET A 1 21.52 5.70 -0.52
CA MET A 1 20.88 6.85 0.19
C MET A 1 21.14 6.73 1.68
N ASP A 2 21.23 7.86 2.43
CA ASP A 2 21.27 7.84 3.90
C ASP A 2 19.90 7.40 4.46
N VAL A 3 19.90 6.59 5.54
CA VAL A 3 18.69 6.09 6.19
C VAL A 3 17.74 7.21 6.62
N ARG A 4 18.26 8.32 7.17
CA ARG A 4 17.45 9.48 7.58
C ARG A 4 16.75 10.11 6.38
N GLN A 5 17.46 10.22 5.26
CA GLN A 5 16.91 10.75 4.01
C GLN A 5 15.82 9.82 3.49
N ALA A 6 16.09 8.50 3.41
CA ALA A 6 15.10 7.53 2.96
C ALA A 6 13.80 7.58 3.78
N VAL A 7 13.89 7.62 5.12
CA VAL A 7 12.74 7.71 6.02
C VAL A 7 11.94 9.01 5.80
N ARG A 8 12.62 10.15 5.57
CA ARG A 8 11.96 11.44 5.37
C ARG A 8 11.36 11.60 3.98
N GLU A 9 12.03 11.10 2.95
CA GLU A 9 11.64 11.33 1.56
C GLU A 9 10.65 10.28 1.04
N ARG A 10 10.75 9.00 1.48
CA ARG A 10 9.78 7.98 1.09
C ARG A 10 8.34 8.47 1.33
N ARG A 11 7.53 8.36 0.32
CA ARG A 11 6.11 8.76 0.34
C ARG A 11 5.25 7.79 -0.46
N SER A 12 3.95 7.78 -0.22
CA SER A 12 2.99 7.07 -1.07
C SER A 12 2.93 7.74 -2.44
N ILE A 13 3.29 7.02 -3.47
CA ILE A 13 3.23 7.45 -4.87
C ILE A 13 1.86 7.08 -5.44
N ARG A 14 1.19 8.04 -6.08
CA ARG A 14 -0.18 7.92 -6.59
C ARG A 14 -0.31 8.26 -8.07
N LYS A 15 0.83 8.34 -8.75
CA LYS A 15 0.96 8.40 -10.21
C LYS A 15 2.29 7.78 -10.59
N PHE A 16 2.24 6.73 -11.38
CA PHE A 16 3.41 6.01 -11.85
C PHE A 16 3.63 6.24 -13.35
N LYS A 17 4.85 6.08 -13.80
CA LYS A 17 5.19 5.95 -15.22
C LYS A 17 4.77 4.56 -15.71
N PRO A 18 4.52 4.39 -17.02
CA PRO A 18 4.11 3.09 -17.58
C PRO A 18 5.26 2.07 -17.66
N ASP A 19 6.48 2.51 -17.40
CA ASP A 19 7.69 1.67 -17.50
C ASP A 19 7.60 0.48 -16.54
N GLN A 20 7.89 -0.72 -17.08
CA GLN A 20 7.94 -1.94 -16.28
C GLN A 20 9.14 -1.92 -15.35
N VAL A 21 8.95 -2.44 -14.14
CA VAL A 21 10.07 -2.65 -13.20
C VAL A 21 10.74 -3.98 -13.55
N PRO A 22 12.05 -4.00 -13.83
CA PRO A 22 12.76 -5.25 -14.10
C PRO A 22 12.64 -6.26 -12.96
N GLU A 23 12.39 -7.53 -13.27
CA GLU A 23 12.22 -8.58 -12.29
C GLU A 23 13.41 -8.72 -11.34
N ASN A 24 14.63 -8.64 -11.88
CA ASN A 24 15.85 -8.71 -11.08
C ASN A 24 15.91 -7.59 -10.03
N LEU A 25 15.47 -6.37 -10.37
CA LEU A 25 15.42 -5.25 -9.40
C LEU A 25 14.40 -5.52 -8.30
N VAL A 26 13.23 -6.08 -8.64
CA VAL A 26 12.23 -6.47 -7.63
C VAL A 26 12.80 -7.57 -6.72
N ARG A 27 13.49 -8.56 -7.28
CA ARG A 27 14.14 -9.65 -6.53
C ARG A 27 15.19 -9.11 -5.55
N GLU A 28 16.05 -8.20 -6.00
CA GLU A 28 17.07 -7.57 -5.14
C GLU A 28 16.43 -6.83 -3.95
N ILE A 29 15.37 -6.06 -4.21
CA ILE A 29 14.64 -5.34 -3.15
C ILE A 29 14.03 -6.34 -2.15
N LEU A 30 13.42 -7.41 -2.62
CA LEU A 30 12.79 -8.42 -1.77
C LEU A 30 13.83 -9.22 -0.98
N ASP A 31 14.96 -9.56 -1.58
CA ASP A 31 16.05 -10.28 -0.91
C ASP A 31 16.65 -9.47 0.24
N GLU A 32 16.81 -8.16 0.05
CA GLU A 32 17.24 -7.28 1.12
C GLU A 32 16.11 -7.04 2.15
N ALA A 33 14.86 -6.90 1.72
CA ALA A 33 13.74 -6.65 2.63
C ALA A 33 13.51 -7.81 3.62
N ARG A 34 13.84 -9.04 3.27
CA ARG A 34 13.71 -10.22 4.16
C ARG A 34 14.57 -10.15 5.42
N TRP A 35 15.52 -9.22 5.49
CA TRP A 35 16.28 -8.93 6.72
C TRP A 35 15.50 -8.11 7.74
N ALA A 36 14.25 -7.76 7.45
CA ALA A 36 13.38 -7.14 8.45
C ALA A 36 13.24 -8.06 9.68
N PRO A 37 13.24 -7.51 10.90
CA PRO A 37 13.08 -8.32 12.10
C PRO A 37 11.68 -8.91 12.21
N SER A 38 11.56 -10.03 12.91
CA SER A 38 10.29 -10.64 13.27
C SER A 38 10.35 -11.30 14.64
N TRP A 39 9.20 -11.53 15.26
CA TRP A 39 9.12 -12.26 16.53
C TRP A 39 9.81 -13.61 16.41
N GLY A 40 10.80 -13.85 17.25
CA GLY A 40 11.57 -15.11 17.24
C GLY A 40 12.14 -15.50 15.87
N ASN A 41 12.34 -14.53 14.98
CA ASN A 41 12.79 -14.74 13.60
C ASN A 41 11.84 -15.64 12.78
N THR A 42 10.55 -15.63 13.08
CA THR A 42 9.54 -16.49 12.44
C THR A 42 9.23 -16.14 11.00
N GLN A 43 9.50 -14.88 10.59
CA GLN A 43 9.31 -14.40 9.22
C GLN A 43 7.94 -14.78 8.64
N PRO A 44 6.81 -14.43 9.29
CA PRO A 44 5.48 -14.97 9.00
C PRO A 44 4.82 -14.38 7.74
N TRP A 45 5.54 -13.55 7.02
CA TRP A 45 5.06 -12.90 5.80
C TRP A 45 5.23 -13.79 4.57
N GLU A 46 4.28 -13.68 3.66
CA GLU A 46 4.39 -14.17 2.30
C GLU A 46 4.07 -13.01 1.34
N LEU A 47 4.88 -12.89 0.30
CA LEU A 47 4.79 -11.78 -0.65
C LEU A 47 4.63 -12.34 -2.05
N TYR A 48 3.49 -12.03 -2.69
CA TYR A 48 3.24 -12.38 -4.08
C TYR A 48 3.51 -11.19 -4.97
N VAL A 49 4.38 -11.34 -5.94
CA VAL A 49 4.67 -10.32 -6.95
C VAL A 49 3.77 -10.54 -8.15
N VAL A 50 2.89 -9.59 -8.43
CA VAL A 50 1.92 -9.65 -9.53
C VAL A 50 2.27 -8.60 -10.56
N THR A 51 2.52 -9.03 -11.80
CA THR A 51 2.89 -8.18 -12.94
C THR A 51 2.21 -8.66 -14.23
N GLY A 52 2.42 -7.98 -15.33
CA GLY A 52 1.98 -8.41 -16.65
C GLY A 52 0.47 -8.61 -16.76
N GLU A 53 0.04 -9.71 -17.40
CA GLU A 53 -1.38 -10.00 -17.63
C GLU A 53 -2.13 -10.27 -16.32
N ALA A 54 -1.55 -10.99 -15.37
CA ALA A 54 -2.18 -11.23 -14.07
C ALA A 54 -2.50 -9.91 -13.33
N LEU A 55 -1.62 -8.90 -13.44
CA LEU A 55 -1.91 -7.58 -12.87
C LEU A 55 -3.01 -6.85 -13.61
N LYS A 56 -3.09 -6.97 -14.93
CA LYS A 56 -4.17 -6.40 -15.72
C LYS A 56 -5.52 -7.03 -15.37
N GLU A 57 -5.59 -8.35 -15.29
CA GLU A 57 -6.77 -9.10 -14.87
C GLU A 57 -7.21 -8.69 -13.47
N PHE A 58 -6.27 -8.57 -12.53
CA PHE A 58 -6.57 -8.09 -11.19
C PHE A 58 -7.18 -6.69 -11.21
N LYS A 59 -6.58 -5.74 -11.93
CA LYS A 59 -7.09 -4.35 -12.00
C LYS A 59 -8.50 -4.29 -12.58
N ILE A 60 -8.78 -5.07 -13.61
CA ILE A 60 -10.12 -5.18 -14.23
C ILE A 60 -11.12 -5.74 -13.20
N ALA A 61 -10.79 -6.87 -12.57
CA ALA A 61 -11.68 -7.51 -11.60
C ALA A 61 -11.92 -6.61 -10.36
N ASN A 62 -10.88 -5.94 -9.86
CA ASN A 62 -10.97 -5.07 -8.69
C ASN A 62 -11.83 -3.83 -8.97
N CYS A 63 -11.68 -3.21 -10.13
CA CYS A 63 -12.53 -2.10 -10.56
C CYS A 63 -13.95 -2.56 -10.88
N GLY A 64 -14.14 -3.70 -11.56
CA GLY A 64 -15.47 -4.24 -11.86
C GLY A 64 -16.31 -4.42 -10.59
N LYS A 65 -15.73 -5.01 -9.54
CA LYS A 65 -16.42 -5.15 -8.24
C LYS A 65 -16.76 -3.81 -7.59
N LEU A 66 -15.90 -2.81 -7.72
CA LEU A 66 -16.19 -1.46 -7.25
C LEU A 66 -17.38 -0.85 -8.02
N ASP A 67 -17.38 -0.95 -9.35
CA ASP A 67 -18.41 -0.39 -10.23
C ASP A 67 -19.76 -1.06 -10.04
N GLU A 68 -19.77 -2.37 -9.77
CA GLU A 68 -20.96 -3.16 -9.44
C GLU A 68 -21.47 -2.90 -8.02
N GLY A 69 -20.76 -2.12 -7.21
CA GLY A 69 -21.13 -1.84 -5.83
C GLY A 69 -21.03 -3.07 -4.91
N VAL A 70 -20.16 -4.04 -5.24
CA VAL A 70 -19.94 -5.22 -4.39
C VAL A 70 -19.46 -4.79 -3.02
N PRO A 71 -20.04 -5.31 -1.93
CA PRO A 71 -19.56 -5.02 -0.58
C PRO A 71 -18.10 -5.42 -0.39
N SER A 72 -17.30 -4.51 0.22
CA SER A 72 -15.93 -4.82 0.59
C SER A 72 -15.90 -5.76 1.80
N VAL A 73 -15.28 -6.92 1.65
CA VAL A 73 -15.13 -7.92 2.72
C VAL A 73 -13.66 -8.36 2.79
N PRO A 74 -12.75 -7.48 3.28
CA PRO A 74 -11.34 -7.79 3.38
C PRO A 74 -11.08 -8.85 4.46
N ASP A 75 -10.00 -9.64 4.28
CA ASP A 75 -9.61 -10.65 5.27
C ASP A 75 -9.18 -10.02 6.61
N ILE A 76 -8.58 -8.86 6.57
CA ILE A 76 -8.21 -8.07 7.75
C ILE A 76 -9.19 -6.90 7.85
N LYS A 77 -9.95 -6.88 8.94
CA LYS A 77 -10.96 -5.84 9.17
C LYS A 77 -10.35 -4.45 9.11
N MET A 78 -10.91 -3.59 8.27
CA MET A 78 -10.50 -2.20 8.16
C MET A 78 -11.11 -1.34 9.26
N PRO A 79 -10.46 -0.23 9.67
CA PRO A 79 -11.02 0.70 10.64
C PRO A 79 -12.34 1.29 10.13
N GLU A 80 -13.40 1.14 10.91
CA GLU A 80 -14.73 1.72 10.62
C GLU A 80 -14.81 3.19 11.06
N SER A 81 -14.08 3.54 12.10
CA SER A 81 -14.06 4.89 12.67
C SER A 81 -12.69 5.20 13.29
N TRP A 82 -12.46 6.47 13.54
CA TRP A 82 -11.26 6.96 14.20
C TRP A 82 -11.60 7.89 15.36
N PRO A 83 -10.87 7.85 16.49
CA PRO A 83 -10.92 8.91 17.49
C PRO A 83 -10.68 10.27 16.82
N GLU A 84 -11.30 11.34 17.34
CA GLU A 84 -11.35 12.65 16.68
C GLU A 84 -9.97 13.17 16.25
N ARG A 85 -8.94 12.99 17.09
CA ARG A 85 -7.56 13.37 16.78
C ARG A 85 -7.01 12.65 15.52
N LEU A 86 -7.25 11.34 15.40
CA LEU A 86 -6.81 10.53 14.26
C LEU A 86 -7.65 10.80 13.02
N LYS A 87 -8.96 11.04 13.19
CA LYS A 87 -9.89 11.42 12.14
C LYS A 87 -9.48 12.72 11.43
N LYS A 88 -9.01 13.71 12.21
CA LYS A 88 -8.47 14.97 11.65
C LYS A 88 -7.29 14.72 10.71
N ARG A 89 -6.33 13.86 11.11
CA ARG A 89 -5.16 13.49 10.29
C ARG A 89 -5.58 12.71 9.05
N TYR A 90 -6.46 11.72 9.20
CA TYR A 90 -7.00 10.96 8.08
C TYR A 90 -7.68 11.86 7.04
N SER A 91 -8.55 12.75 7.48
CA SER A 91 -9.27 13.69 6.62
C SER A 91 -8.33 14.72 5.96
N ALA A 92 -7.26 15.13 6.64
CA ALA A 92 -6.27 16.05 6.07
C ALA A 92 -5.56 15.46 4.85
N VAL A 93 -5.16 14.18 4.92
CA VAL A 93 -4.55 13.48 3.76
C VAL A 93 -5.51 13.42 2.58
N GLY A 94 -6.79 13.11 2.82
CA GLY A 94 -7.82 13.10 1.77
C GLY A 94 -7.97 14.45 1.08
N ARG A 95 -8.07 15.54 1.88
CA ARG A 95 -8.14 16.92 1.35
C ARG A 95 -6.92 17.29 0.53
N SER A 96 -5.71 17.03 1.04
CA SER A 96 -4.46 17.33 0.32
C SER A 96 -4.35 16.57 -1.00
N THR A 97 -4.83 15.32 -1.03
CA THR A 97 -4.84 14.50 -2.25
C THR A 97 -5.78 15.08 -3.30
N LEU A 98 -7.02 15.43 -2.92
CA LEU A 98 -8.00 16.03 -3.85
C LEU A 98 -7.54 17.40 -4.32
N ALA A 99 -7.01 18.23 -3.43
CA ALA A 99 -6.47 19.54 -3.78
C ALA A 99 -5.30 19.44 -4.78
N ALA A 100 -4.39 18.48 -4.60
CA ALA A 100 -3.28 18.26 -5.52
C ALA A 100 -3.75 17.81 -6.92
N LEU A 101 -4.94 17.24 -7.02
CA LEU A 101 -5.59 16.85 -8.29
C LEU A 101 -6.50 17.95 -8.87
N GLY A 102 -6.69 19.07 -8.17
CA GLY A 102 -7.66 20.09 -8.57
C GLY A 102 -9.12 19.64 -8.46
N ILE A 103 -9.42 18.58 -7.69
CA ILE A 103 -10.77 18.04 -7.53
C ILE A 103 -11.44 18.78 -6.36
N ALA A 104 -12.52 19.53 -6.68
CA ALA A 104 -13.32 20.21 -5.69
C ALA A 104 -14.08 19.22 -4.80
N ARG A 105 -14.49 19.67 -3.60
CA ARG A 105 -15.24 18.83 -2.66
C ARG A 105 -16.57 18.36 -3.22
N GLU A 106 -17.20 19.21 -4.01
CA GLU A 106 -18.51 19.03 -4.64
C GLU A 106 -18.44 18.24 -5.95
N ASP A 107 -17.23 18.07 -6.52
CA ASP A 107 -17.00 17.31 -7.75
C ASP A 107 -17.10 15.80 -7.47
N THR A 108 -18.31 15.27 -7.51
CA THR A 108 -18.60 13.86 -7.33
C THR A 108 -17.97 12.99 -8.41
N ASN A 109 -17.95 13.45 -9.67
CA ASN A 109 -17.39 12.69 -10.79
C ASN A 109 -15.88 12.56 -10.66
N GLY A 110 -15.16 13.66 -10.39
CA GLY A 110 -13.72 13.63 -10.16
C GLY A 110 -13.33 12.75 -8.98
N ARG A 111 -14.11 12.77 -7.90
CA ARG A 111 -13.89 11.91 -6.73
C ARG A 111 -14.13 10.43 -7.04
N THR A 112 -15.17 10.12 -7.84
CA THR A 112 -15.44 8.74 -8.29
C THR A 112 -14.29 8.23 -9.15
N GLU A 113 -13.84 9.02 -10.13
CA GLU A 113 -12.71 8.61 -10.98
C GLU A 113 -11.40 8.48 -10.18
N GLN A 114 -11.18 9.36 -9.21
CA GLN A 114 -10.03 9.20 -8.28
C GLN A 114 -10.12 7.89 -7.48
N THR A 115 -11.32 7.49 -7.04
CA THR A 115 -11.52 6.21 -6.37
C THR A 115 -11.24 5.04 -7.33
N ARG A 116 -11.72 5.09 -8.56
CA ARG A 116 -11.41 4.06 -9.58
C ARG A 116 -9.92 3.98 -9.86
N THR A 117 -9.24 5.13 -9.99
CA THR A 117 -7.79 5.19 -10.17
C THR A 117 -7.05 4.53 -9.00
N MET A 118 -7.52 4.71 -7.77
CA MET A 118 -7.00 4.03 -6.59
C MET A 118 -7.20 2.51 -6.67
N PHE A 119 -8.37 2.03 -7.11
CA PHE A 119 -8.64 0.60 -7.28
C PHE A 119 -7.88 -0.01 -8.47
N ARG A 120 -7.47 0.79 -9.47
CA ARG A 120 -6.49 0.41 -10.50
C ARG A 120 -5.03 0.50 -10.02
N LEU A 121 -4.79 0.70 -8.71
CA LEU A 121 -3.45 0.83 -8.11
C LEU A 121 -2.66 2.01 -8.67
N PHE A 122 -3.34 3.12 -9.03
CA PHE A 122 -2.71 4.28 -9.68
C PHE A 122 -1.93 3.91 -10.95
N ASP A 123 -2.36 2.87 -11.64
CA ASP A 123 -1.76 2.28 -12.84
C ASP A 123 -0.31 1.75 -12.66
N ALA A 124 0.11 1.50 -11.41
CA ALA A 124 1.42 0.91 -11.12
C ALA A 124 1.67 -0.37 -11.93
N PRO A 125 2.89 -0.59 -12.45
CA PRO A 125 3.24 -1.76 -13.27
C PRO A 125 3.48 -3.03 -12.45
N CYS A 126 3.54 -2.94 -11.13
CA CYS A 126 3.77 -4.06 -10.23
C CYS A 126 2.91 -3.90 -8.95
N LEU A 127 2.35 -5.00 -8.50
CA LEU A 127 1.70 -5.15 -7.19
C LEU A 127 2.45 -6.21 -6.40
N ILE A 128 2.79 -5.91 -5.16
CA ILE A 128 3.23 -6.90 -4.18
C ILE A 128 2.08 -7.11 -3.20
N ALA A 129 1.44 -8.28 -3.24
CA ALA A 129 0.41 -8.65 -2.28
C ALA A 129 1.07 -9.23 -1.02
N ALA A 130 0.86 -8.56 0.11
CA ALA A 130 1.43 -8.90 1.40
C ALA A 130 0.41 -9.71 2.22
N CYS A 131 0.80 -10.92 2.58
CA CYS A 131 -0.06 -11.93 3.20
C CYS A 131 0.59 -12.53 4.44
N ILE A 132 -0.24 -13.15 5.26
CA ILE A 132 0.14 -14.01 6.38
C ILE A 132 -0.65 -15.32 6.34
N ASP A 133 -0.11 -16.38 6.91
CA ASP A 133 -0.84 -17.63 7.04
C ASP A 133 -1.98 -17.48 8.07
N LYS A 134 -3.22 -17.82 7.70
CA LYS A 134 -4.40 -17.75 8.59
C LYS A 134 -4.33 -18.69 9.78
N ARG A 135 -3.44 -19.71 9.75
CA ARG A 135 -3.18 -20.65 10.84
C ARG A 135 -2.18 -20.12 11.86
N SER A 136 -1.65 -18.90 11.67
CA SER A 136 -0.76 -18.28 12.65
C SER A 136 -1.44 -18.21 14.02
N SER A 137 -0.73 -18.60 15.07
CA SER A 137 -1.26 -18.61 16.43
C SER A 137 -1.58 -17.23 16.98
N SER A 138 -0.96 -16.17 16.44
CA SER A 138 -1.31 -14.77 16.68
C SER A 138 -1.24 -14.00 15.38
N ILE A 139 -2.42 -13.60 14.90
CA ILE A 139 -2.58 -12.76 13.71
C ILE A 139 -2.03 -11.36 13.96
N GLU A 140 -2.21 -10.83 15.16
CA GLU A 140 -1.76 -9.48 15.57
C GLU A 140 -0.24 -9.36 15.47
N TYR A 141 0.51 -10.33 16.00
CA TYR A 141 1.97 -10.36 15.88
C TYR A 141 2.43 -10.62 14.45
N ALA A 142 1.75 -11.47 13.70
CA ALA A 142 2.06 -11.68 12.31
C ALA A 142 1.86 -10.39 11.49
N LEU A 143 0.78 -9.63 11.73
CA LEU A 143 0.54 -8.33 11.10
C LEU A 143 1.57 -7.27 11.53
N LEU A 144 1.98 -7.25 12.81
CA LEU A 144 3.08 -6.38 13.27
C LEU A 144 4.36 -6.65 12.48
N ASN A 145 4.74 -7.92 12.35
CA ASN A 145 5.92 -8.33 11.58
C ASN A 145 5.78 -7.99 10.08
N LEU A 146 4.57 -8.19 9.51
CA LEU A 146 4.30 -7.81 8.13
C LEU A 146 4.47 -6.30 7.90
N GLY A 147 4.11 -5.47 8.88
CA GLY A 147 4.36 -4.03 8.84
C GLY A 147 5.85 -3.68 8.79
N LEU A 148 6.70 -4.43 9.48
CA LEU A 148 8.16 -4.24 9.52
C LEU A 148 8.77 -4.49 8.13
N ILE A 149 8.48 -5.65 7.51
CA ILE A 149 8.99 -5.94 6.16
C ILE A 149 8.41 -4.99 5.11
N THR A 150 7.14 -4.64 5.22
CA THR A 150 6.49 -3.69 4.30
C THR A 150 7.19 -2.33 4.31
N GLN A 151 7.51 -1.79 5.48
CA GLN A 151 8.24 -0.53 5.57
C GLN A 151 9.67 -0.67 5.04
N THR A 152 10.38 -1.76 5.37
CA THR A 152 11.73 -2.04 4.87
C THR A 152 11.75 -2.09 3.35
N LEU A 153 10.82 -2.83 2.73
CA LEU A 153 10.63 -2.88 1.28
C LEU A 153 10.40 -1.50 0.68
N CYS A 154 9.53 -0.69 1.27
CA CYS A 154 9.23 0.65 0.78
C CYS A 154 10.44 1.59 0.83
N LEU A 155 11.32 1.45 1.83
CA LEU A 155 12.56 2.22 1.94
C LEU A 155 13.57 1.77 0.87
N LEU A 156 13.76 0.48 0.70
CA LEU A 156 14.66 -0.10 -0.30
C LEU A 156 14.22 0.26 -1.73
N ALA A 157 12.92 0.20 -2.02
CA ALA A 157 12.39 0.63 -3.30
C ALA A 157 12.67 2.12 -3.56
N HIS A 158 12.48 2.96 -2.53
CA HIS A 158 12.78 4.38 -2.63
C HIS A 158 14.26 4.66 -2.87
N ASP A 159 15.16 3.96 -2.19
CA ASP A 159 16.61 4.07 -2.39
C ASP A 159 17.02 3.73 -3.84
N ARG A 160 16.32 2.83 -4.50
CA ARG A 160 16.53 2.44 -5.90
C ARG A 160 15.75 3.30 -6.91
N GLY A 161 15.20 4.44 -6.46
CA GLY A 161 14.47 5.37 -7.33
C GLY A 161 13.06 4.96 -7.71
N LEU A 162 12.56 3.85 -7.13
CA LEU A 162 11.18 3.41 -7.28
C LEU A 162 10.24 4.12 -6.28
N GLY A 163 8.97 4.11 -6.60
CA GLY A 163 7.90 4.58 -5.74
C GLY A 163 7.01 3.43 -5.28
N THR A 164 6.44 3.59 -4.09
CA THR A 164 5.50 2.62 -3.53
C THR A 164 4.24 3.31 -3.00
N CYS A 165 3.13 2.57 -2.97
CA CYS A 165 1.93 2.93 -2.23
C CYS A 165 1.36 1.70 -1.53
N ILE A 166 1.30 1.73 -0.19
CA ILE A 166 0.63 0.67 0.58
C ILE A 166 -0.87 0.92 0.50
N MET A 167 -1.63 -0.06 0.05
CA MET A 167 -3.02 0.10 -0.37
C MET A 167 -3.92 -0.98 0.22
N ALA A 168 -4.89 -0.56 1.04
CA ALA A 168 -5.95 -1.45 1.51
C ALA A 168 -6.94 -1.81 0.39
N CYS A 169 -7.21 -0.90 -0.56
CA CYS A 169 -8.12 -1.16 -1.69
C CYS A 169 -7.67 -2.31 -2.61
N ALA A 170 -6.40 -2.69 -2.59
CA ALA A 170 -5.91 -3.88 -3.28
C ALA A 170 -6.42 -5.20 -2.68
N VAL A 171 -6.91 -5.18 -1.46
CA VAL A 171 -7.42 -6.35 -0.73
C VAL A 171 -8.86 -6.19 -0.25
N CYS A 172 -9.58 -5.15 -0.72
CA CYS A 172 -11.00 -4.94 -0.43
C CYS A 172 -11.87 -6.09 -0.93
N PHE A 173 -11.49 -6.68 -2.05
CA PHE A 173 -12.17 -7.80 -2.69
C PHE A 173 -11.19 -8.99 -2.79
N PRO A 174 -10.97 -9.76 -1.71
CA PRO A 174 -9.95 -10.81 -1.68
C PRO A 174 -10.06 -11.81 -2.83
N SER A 175 -11.28 -12.14 -3.27
CA SER A 175 -11.50 -13.06 -4.37
C SER A 175 -10.90 -12.60 -5.70
N ALA A 176 -10.86 -11.28 -5.97
CA ALA A 176 -10.26 -10.74 -7.19
C ALA A 176 -8.76 -11.04 -7.28
N LEU A 177 -8.08 -11.06 -6.12
CA LEU A 177 -6.65 -11.34 -6.06
C LEU A 177 -6.36 -12.83 -5.86
N ARG A 178 -7.15 -13.51 -4.99
CA ARG A 178 -6.97 -14.93 -4.64
C ARG A 178 -7.02 -15.85 -5.86
N ASN A 179 -7.88 -15.55 -6.82
CA ASN A 179 -8.02 -16.35 -8.04
C ASN A 179 -6.76 -16.33 -8.93
N LEU A 180 -5.88 -15.39 -8.72
CA LEU A 180 -4.62 -15.21 -9.48
C LEU A 180 -3.38 -15.71 -8.71
N LEU A 181 -3.52 -15.97 -7.40
CA LEU A 181 -2.40 -16.33 -6.56
C LEU A 181 -2.40 -17.84 -6.27
N PRO A 182 -1.28 -18.54 -6.48
CA PRO A 182 -1.18 -19.95 -6.10
C PRO A 182 -1.28 -20.09 -4.56
N ASP A 183 -1.94 -21.13 -4.09
CA ASP A 183 -2.06 -21.52 -2.68
C ASP A 183 -2.56 -20.43 -1.71
N ALA A 184 -3.27 -19.41 -2.23
CA ALA A 184 -3.71 -18.26 -1.44
C ALA A 184 -4.95 -18.53 -0.56
N GLU A 185 -5.57 -19.70 -0.63
CA GLU A 185 -6.76 -20.04 0.17
C GLU A 185 -6.49 -20.01 1.68
N ASN A 186 -5.28 -20.41 2.08
CA ASN A 186 -4.85 -20.42 3.48
C ASN A 186 -4.17 -19.10 3.92
N LYS A 187 -4.25 -18.05 3.11
CA LYS A 187 -3.63 -16.75 3.39
C LYS A 187 -4.66 -15.70 3.74
N LEU A 188 -4.30 -14.83 4.68
CA LEU A 188 -4.97 -13.57 4.91
C LEU A 188 -4.24 -12.49 4.10
N LEU A 189 -4.95 -11.92 3.14
CA LEU A 189 -4.46 -10.81 2.33
C LEU A 189 -4.53 -9.53 3.16
N ALA A 190 -3.40 -9.00 3.59
CA ALA A 190 -3.36 -7.90 4.54
C ALA A 190 -3.25 -6.53 3.88
N ALA A 191 -2.45 -6.42 2.81
CA ALA A 191 -2.29 -5.19 2.05
C ALA A 191 -1.73 -5.47 0.66
N GLY A 192 -1.96 -4.55 -0.28
CA GLY A 192 -1.19 -4.48 -1.51
C GLY A 192 -0.17 -3.36 -1.46
N ILE A 193 0.95 -3.54 -2.13
CA ILE A 193 1.98 -2.52 -2.31
C ILE A 193 2.12 -2.28 -3.80
N ALA A 194 1.54 -1.18 -4.29
CA ALA A 194 1.79 -0.72 -5.65
C ALA A 194 3.25 -0.29 -5.78
N LEU A 195 3.94 -0.73 -6.82
CA LEU A 195 5.37 -0.48 -7.06
C LEU A 195 5.60 -0.09 -8.52
N GLY A 196 6.44 0.91 -8.75
CA GLY A 196 6.80 1.39 -10.08
C GLY A 196 7.67 2.63 -10.06
N TYR A 197 8.02 3.14 -11.22
CA TYR A 197 8.73 4.41 -11.33
C TYR A 197 7.78 5.58 -11.07
N PRO A 198 8.08 6.49 -10.11
CA PRO A 198 7.20 7.61 -9.80
C PRO A 198 7.19 8.63 -10.94
N ASP A 199 6.02 9.13 -11.31
CA ASP A 199 5.93 10.37 -12.07
C ASP A 199 6.22 11.54 -11.12
N ARG A 200 7.47 12.04 -11.15
CA ARG A 200 7.93 13.11 -10.25
C ARG A 200 7.30 14.47 -10.57
N ASN A 201 6.71 14.64 -11.75
CA ASN A 201 6.06 15.88 -12.15
C ASN A 201 4.58 15.94 -11.74
N ALA A 202 3.99 14.80 -11.39
CA ALA A 202 2.58 14.73 -11.02
C ALA A 202 2.33 15.45 -9.66
N PRO A 203 1.41 16.44 -9.59
CA PRO A 203 1.13 17.17 -8.36
C PRO A 203 0.73 16.26 -7.18
N ILE A 204 0.01 15.18 -7.46
CA ILE A 204 -0.43 14.20 -6.45
C ILE A 204 0.75 13.49 -5.77
N ASN A 205 1.93 13.47 -6.39
CA ASN A 205 3.15 12.93 -5.81
C ASN A 205 3.96 13.97 -5.04
N ASN A 206 3.59 15.27 -5.08
CA ASN A 206 4.43 16.37 -4.61
C ASN A 206 3.79 17.24 -3.50
N PHE A 207 2.55 16.98 -3.09
CA PHE A 207 1.94 17.77 -2.01
C PHE A 207 2.67 17.61 -0.67
N ALA A 208 2.61 18.62 0.18
CA ALA A 208 3.23 18.64 1.50
C ALA A 208 2.68 17.51 2.38
N ARG A 209 3.55 16.85 3.11
CA ARG A 209 3.19 15.80 4.07
C ARG A 209 3.42 16.30 5.48
N GLU A 210 2.46 16.06 6.33
CA GLU A 210 2.55 16.44 7.73
C GLU A 210 2.80 15.21 8.62
N ARG A 211 3.35 15.45 9.77
CA ARG A 211 3.42 14.53 10.90
C ARG A 211 3.02 15.30 12.16
N ALA A 212 2.36 14.58 13.06
CA ALA A 212 2.09 15.14 14.37
C ALA A 212 3.37 15.52 15.11
N PRO A 213 3.32 16.53 15.98
CA PRO A 213 4.41 16.81 16.91
C PRO A 213 4.82 15.56 17.70
N LEU A 214 6.11 15.48 18.04
CA LEU A 214 6.66 14.30 18.75
C LEU A 214 5.93 14.05 20.08
N GLU A 215 5.61 15.13 20.76
CA GLU A 215 4.97 15.15 22.09
C GLU A 215 3.58 14.54 22.11
N GLU A 216 2.90 14.46 20.93
CA GLU A 216 1.61 13.78 20.84
C GLU A 216 1.71 12.24 20.86
N SER A 217 2.90 11.68 20.68
CA SER A 217 3.11 10.22 20.56
C SER A 217 4.24 9.68 21.44
N VAL A 218 5.04 10.56 22.04
CA VAL A 218 6.17 10.16 22.89
C VAL A 218 6.02 10.77 24.28
N ILE A 219 6.00 9.90 25.29
CA ILE A 219 5.94 10.27 26.70
C ILE A 219 7.23 9.82 27.34
N TRP A 220 7.94 10.74 27.97
CA TRP A 220 9.15 10.45 28.73
C TRP A 220 8.79 10.11 30.16
N VAL A 221 9.02 8.86 30.57
CA VAL A 221 8.91 8.42 31.95
C VAL A 221 10.33 8.38 32.53
N LYS A 222 10.59 9.18 33.55
CA LYS A 222 11.90 9.33 34.22
C LYS A 222 11.81 8.90 35.67
#